data_f82243b9b0ff731829bb0cc7eb3134df
#
_entry.id   f82243b9b0ff731829bb0cc7eb3134df
#
_cell.length_a   1.000
_cell.length_b   1.000
_cell.length_c   1.000
_cell.angle_alpha   90.00
_cell.angle_beta   90.00
_cell.angle_gamma   90.00
#
_symmetry.space_group_name_H-M   'P 1'
#
loop_
_entity.id
_entity.type
_entity.pdbx_description
1 polymer ?
#
loop_
_entity_poly.entity_id
_entity_poly.type
_entity_poly.pdbx_seq_one_letter_code
_entity_poly.pdbx_strand_id
1 'polypeptide(L)'
;NIAIPAYLPAGALGGNGDNATCNFWRSAENLAVYNTGNEQGKAGYGSYRADQLNWAVAQAAPLRRIYSERPIAYDWNYGWASGGYVADSWINASFNDNGNELSAGTFSGQQFYTRNSKLKGNAYGTTLNNFFQGVEASNLPKADGTSGEELLSGQGASNWNIPASDGGQQVFTHIDQTKELAEKPFLYMDDDGEYKVFVPSVQKNTKGISWGEGKDNNGMGAGKSISLDEFYVAKPTDSASDINKALDEGKNIYFTPGTYHAKETIHVKKADTIVLGSGMTSIIPDNDDAAMLVD
;
A
#
# COMPACT_ATOMS: atom_id res chain seq x y z
N ASN A 1 -5.23 13.07 13.41
CA ASN A 1 -4.02 12.32 13.76
C ASN A 1 -4.35 10.85 13.84
N ILE A 2 -4.15 10.14 12.76
CA ILE A 2 -4.13 8.68 12.79
C ILE A 2 -2.68 8.31 13.11
N ALA A 3 -2.35 8.19 14.40
CA ALA A 3 -1.21 7.39 14.76
C ALA A 3 -1.64 5.95 14.51
N ILE A 4 -1.01 5.30 13.56
CA ILE A 4 -1.12 3.84 13.43
C ILE A 4 0.12 3.29 14.15
N PRO A 5 0.06 3.11 15.47
CA PRO A 5 1.15 2.48 16.16
C PRO A 5 1.01 0.98 15.92
N ALA A 6 1.89 0.46 15.13
CA ALA A 6 2.25 -0.94 15.25
C ALA A 6 3.14 -1.10 16.50
N TYR A 7 2.70 -0.57 17.61
CA TYR A 7 3.44 -0.58 18.85
C TYR A 7 2.99 -1.75 19.71
N LEU A 8 3.85 -2.71 19.85
CA LEU A 8 3.86 -3.58 21.01
C LEU A 8 4.93 -3.03 21.96
N PRO A 9 4.61 -2.76 23.23
CA PRO A 9 5.58 -2.19 24.16
C PRO A 9 6.83 -3.07 24.22
N ALA A 10 7.99 -2.42 24.23
CA ALA A 10 9.28 -3.09 24.40
C ALA A 10 9.21 -3.99 25.64
N GLY A 11 9.48 -5.26 25.44
CA GLY A 11 9.43 -6.29 26.50
C GLY A 11 8.22 -7.22 26.46
N ALA A 12 7.19 -6.96 25.68
CA ALA A 12 6.03 -7.86 25.58
C ALA A 12 6.37 -9.22 24.93
N LEU A 13 7.47 -9.30 24.18
CA LEU A 13 7.94 -10.51 23.52
C LEU A 13 9.40 -10.88 23.86
N GLY A 14 9.97 -10.32 24.91
CA GLY A 14 11.26 -10.77 25.46
C GLY A 14 12.50 -10.44 24.63
N GLY A 15 12.42 -9.49 23.72
CA GLY A 15 13.55 -9.08 22.86
C GLY A 15 13.72 -7.57 22.80
N ASN A 16 14.88 -7.12 22.35
CA ASN A 16 15.21 -5.70 22.17
C ASN A 16 14.55 -5.06 20.94
N GLY A 17 13.47 -5.59 20.44
CA GLY A 17 12.79 -5.05 19.26
C GLY A 17 11.32 -5.41 19.22
N ASP A 18 10.53 -4.50 18.69
CA ASP A 18 9.12 -4.73 18.44
C ASP A 18 8.96 -5.63 17.22
N ASN A 19 8.09 -6.62 17.31
CA ASN A 19 7.91 -7.59 16.24
C ASN A 19 6.84 -7.13 15.25
N ALA A 20 7.27 -6.46 14.19
CA ALA A 20 6.39 -6.01 13.12
C ALA A 20 5.69 -7.18 12.38
N THR A 21 6.21 -8.40 12.46
CA THR A 21 5.62 -9.58 11.81
C THR A 21 4.26 -9.97 12.39
N CYS A 22 3.90 -9.46 13.57
CA CYS A 22 2.58 -9.65 14.16
C CYS A 22 1.54 -8.60 13.72
N ASN A 23 1.92 -7.65 12.86
CA ASN A 23 1.10 -6.54 12.46
C ASN A 23 0.72 -6.61 10.97
N PHE A 24 -0.22 -7.46 10.65
CA PHE A 24 -0.70 -7.74 9.29
C PHE A 24 -2.21 -7.47 9.16
N TRP A 25 -2.74 -7.55 7.92
CA TRP A 25 -4.14 -7.28 7.58
C TRP A 25 -4.59 -5.86 7.94
N ARG A 26 -3.74 -4.87 7.64
CA ARG A 26 -4.01 -3.45 7.84
C ARG A 26 -3.85 -2.71 6.53
N SER A 27 -4.58 -1.62 6.36
CA SER A 27 -4.39 -0.72 5.22
C SER A 27 -4.61 0.72 5.64
N ALA A 28 -3.95 1.62 4.92
CA ALA A 28 -4.29 3.04 4.95
C ALA A 28 -4.34 3.55 3.51
N GLU A 29 -5.44 4.21 3.16
CA GLU A 29 -5.73 4.62 1.80
C GLU A 29 -6.35 6.02 1.77
N ASN A 30 -6.01 6.81 0.74
CA ASN A 30 -6.62 8.12 0.47
C ASN A 30 -6.56 9.11 1.64
N LEU A 31 -5.39 9.28 2.24
CA LEU A 31 -5.19 10.21 3.35
C LEU A 31 -3.86 10.96 3.25
N ALA A 32 -3.77 12.06 3.99
CA ALA A 32 -2.57 12.84 4.11
C ALA A 32 -2.03 12.82 5.55
N VAL A 33 -0.73 12.73 5.67
CA VAL A 33 0.03 12.81 6.93
C VAL A 33 0.89 14.06 6.89
N TYR A 34 0.51 15.06 7.65
CA TYR A 34 1.24 16.34 7.73
C TYR A 34 2.23 16.33 8.88
N ASN A 35 3.34 17.04 8.68
CA ASN A 35 4.28 17.35 9.74
C ASN A 35 3.81 18.61 10.48
N THR A 36 3.33 18.45 11.72
CA THR A 36 2.83 19.57 12.53
C THR A 36 3.92 20.26 13.34
N GLY A 37 5.16 19.76 13.33
CA GLY A 37 6.27 20.29 14.13
C GLY A 37 6.14 20.06 15.63
N ASN A 38 5.03 19.51 16.11
CA ASN A 38 4.75 19.28 17.54
C ASN A 38 5.05 17.83 17.97
N GLU A 39 6.13 17.27 17.49
CA GLU A 39 6.41 15.87 17.68
C GLU A 39 7.20 15.62 18.92
N GLN A 40 6.49 15.39 20.00
CA GLN A 40 7.05 14.79 21.21
C GLN A 40 7.11 13.25 21.05
N GLY A 41 7.75 12.80 20.00
CA GLY A 41 8.18 11.42 19.92
C GLY A 41 9.39 11.30 20.83
N LYS A 42 9.32 10.50 21.88
CA LYS A 42 10.54 10.03 22.51
C LYS A 42 11.37 9.39 21.43
N ALA A 43 12.58 9.89 21.19
CA ALA A 43 13.63 9.13 20.56
C ALA A 43 13.80 7.86 21.42
N GLY A 44 12.96 6.87 21.18
CA GLY A 44 13.00 5.60 21.85
C GLY A 44 13.81 4.69 20.97
N TYR A 45 14.84 4.15 21.51
CA TYR A 45 15.61 2.99 21.00
C TYR A 45 16.02 3.04 19.53
N GLY A 46 17.31 3.20 19.30
CA GLY A 46 17.92 3.08 17.98
C GLY A 46 17.71 4.28 17.10
N SER A 47 17.77 4.07 15.82
CA SER A 47 17.76 5.08 14.76
C SER A 47 16.38 5.65 14.39
N TYR A 48 15.33 5.40 15.18
CA TYR A 48 13.99 5.92 14.88
C TYR A 48 13.84 7.37 15.28
N ARG A 49 13.35 8.14 14.32
CA ARG A 49 13.08 9.56 14.50
C ARG A 49 11.59 9.75 14.77
N ALA A 50 11.28 10.67 15.66
CA ALA A 50 9.92 11.10 15.94
C ALA A 50 9.21 11.72 14.72
N ASP A 51 9.98 12.11 13.72
CA ASP A 51 9.55 12.75 12.48
C ASP A 51 9.19 11.76 11.36
N GLN A 52 9.18 10.46 11.62
CA GLN A 52 8.83 9.42 10.64
C GLN A 52 7.38 8.98 10.74
N LEU A 53 6.80 8.54 9.62
CA LEU A 53 5.59 7.75 9.59
C LEU A 53 5.98 6.29 9.85
N ASN A 54 5.73 5.82 11.05
CA ASN A 54 6.00 4.44 11.42
C ASN A 54 4.91 3.53 10.85
N TRP A 55 5.26 2.76 9.84
CA TRP A 55 4.43 1.75 9.22
C TRP A 55 5.11 0.40 9.35
N ALA A 56 5.32 -0.01 10.60
CA ALA A 56 5.96 -1.27 10.95
C ALA A 56 4.96 -2.42 10.80
N VAL A 57 5.02 -3.12 9.68
CA VAL A 57 4.00 -4.08 9.26
C VAL A 57 4.63 -5.36 8.72
N ALA A 58 3.81 -6.40 8.69
CA ALA A 58 4.06 -7.62 7.94
C ALA A 58 3.20 -7.65 6.67
N GLN A 59 2.86 -8.85 6.21
CA GLN A 59 2.11 -9.06 4.98
C GLN A 59 0.71 -8.43 4.99
N ALA A 60 0.17 -8.17 3.80
CA ALA A 60 -1.17 -7.63 3.61
C ALA A 60 -1.41 -6.29 4.35
N ALA A 61 -0.45 -5.39 4.25
CA ALA A 61 -0.51 -4.08 4.89
C ALA A 61 -0.18 -2.94 3.90
N PRO A 62 -1.04 -2.69 2.90
CA PRO A 62 -0.78 -1.68 1.89
C PRO A 62 -0.99 -0.25 2.39
N LEU A 63 -0.11 0.64 1.88
CA LEU A 63 -0.34 2.07 1.79
C LEU A 63 -0.71 2.43 0.35
N ARG A 64 -1.86 3.08 0.13
CA ARG A 64 -2.30 3.51 -1.21
C ARG A 64 -2.76 4.96 -1.21
N ARG A 65 -2.31 5.73 -2.21
CA ARG A 65 -2.70 7.15 -2.37
C ARG A 65 -2.51 7.95 -1.09
N ILE A 66 -1.33 7.80 -0.50
CA ILE A 66 -0.93 8.52 0.72
C ILE A 66 -0.08 9.73 0.30
N TYR A 67 -0.41 10.92 0.82
CA TYR A 67 0.52 12.02 0.90
C TYR A 67 1.19 12.01 2.27
N SER A 68 2.51 12.09 2.32
CA SER A 68 3.21 12.17 3.59
C SER A 68 4.31 13.23 3.57
N GLU A 69 4.25 14.13 4.53
CA GLU A 69 5.35 15.07 4.87
C GLU A 69 6.35 14.43 5.84
N ARG A 70 6.29 13.11 6.00
CA ARG A 70 7.21 12.32 6.82
C ARG A 70 7.75 11.15 6.02
N PRO A 71 9.05 10.83 6.16
CA PRO A 71 9.58 9.60 5.60
C PRO A 71 8.94 8.38 6.29
N ILE A 72 8.84 7.27 5.56
CA ILE A 72 8.25 6.03 6.07
C ILE A 72 9.32 5.16 6.70
N ALA A 73 9.08 4.71 7.92
CA ALA A 73 9.82 3.62 8.54
C ALA A 73 8.97 2.34 8.51
N TYR A 74 9.48 1.31 7.83
CA TYR A 74 8.78 0.02 7.70
C TYR A 74 8.99 -0.92 8.87
N ASP A 75 10.02 -0.69 9.66
CA ASP A 75 10.28 -1.45 10.87
C ASP A 75 10.43 -0.52 12.09
N TRP A 76 10.29 -1.07 13.26
CA TRP A 76 10.47 -0.37 14.51
C TRP A 76 11.56 -1.05 15.32
N ASN A 77 12.59 -0.28 15.68
CA ASN A 77 13.64 -0.73 16.60
C ASN A 77 14.26 -2.10 16.22
N TYR A 78 14.65 -2.27 14.94
CA TYR A 78 15.15 -3.53 14.39
C TYR A 78 14.16 -4.70 14.48
N GLY A 79 12.86 -4.41 14.66
CA GLY A 79 11.80 -5.39 14.53
C GLY A 79 11.68 -5.89 13.10
N TRP A 80 11.44 -7.17 12.92
CA TRP A 80 11.29 -7.78 11.61
C TRP A 80 10.01 -7.29 10.93
N ALA A 81 10.16 -6.72 9.76
CA ALA A 81 9.04 -6.32 8.91
C ALA A 81 9.16 -7.01 7.55
N SER A 82 8.05 -7.42 6.95
CA SER A 82 8.07 -8.09 5.65
C SER A 82 6.78 -7.91 4.88
N GLY A 83 6.88 -7.92 3.54
CA GLY A 83 5.72 -7.86 2.67
C GLY A 83 4.99 -6.53 2.66
N GLY A 84 5.68 -5.42 2.91
CA GLY A 84 5.12 -4.07 2.80
C GLY A 84 4.82 -3.70 1.35
N TYR A 85 3.74 -2.94 1.15
CA TYR A 85 3.31 -2.49 -0.16
C TYR A 85 2.92 -1.01 -0.12
N VAL A 86 3.56 -0.22 -0.98
CA VAL A 86 3.27 1.20 -1.17
C VAL A 86 2.92 1.45 -2.63
N ALA A 87 1.76 2.03 -2.90
CA ALA A 87 1.30 2.30 -4.25
C ALA A 87 0.66 3.67 -4.38
N ASP A 88 0.86 4.30 -5.53
CA ASP A 88 0.26 5.58 -5.90
C ASP A 88 0.38 6.63 -4.78
N SER A 89 1.54 6.66 -4.09
CA SER A 89 1.76 7.45 -2.89
C SER A 89 2.89 8.47 -3.08
N TRP A 90 2.71 9.66 -2.52
CA TRP A 90 3.72 10.71 -2.55
C TRP A 90 4.32 10.91 -1.16
N ILE A 91 5.57 10.50 -0.99
CA ILE A 91 6.34 10.71 0.22
C ILE A 91 7.23 11.95 0.01
N ASN A 92 6.71 13.09 0.45
CA ASN A 92 7.33 14.41 0.24
C ASN A 92 8.27 14.81 1.38
N ALA A 93 8.94 13.83 1.95
CA ALA A 93 9.94 14.04 2.99
C ALA A 93 11.09 13.03 2.84
N SER A 94 12.23 13.40 3.38
CA SER A 94 13.39 12.54 3.49
C SER A 94 14.16 12.86 4.77
N PHE A 95 14.96 11.91 5.24
CA PHE A 95 15.96 12.14 6.27
C PHE A 95 17.33 11.74 5.74
N ASN A 96 18.36 12.38 6.26
CA ASN A 96 19.73 12.03 5.90
C ASN A 96 20.23 10.89 6.80
N ASP A 97 20.66 9.80 6.17
CA ASP A 97 21.34 8.70 6.84
C ASP A 97 22.71 8.48 6.17
N ASN A 98 23.76 8.94 6.86
CA ASN A 98 25.15 8.80 6.39
C ASN A 98 25.39 9.31 4.95
N GLY A 99 24.77 10.40 4.57
CA GLY A 99 24.88 11.00 3.23
C GLY A 99 23.79 10.54 2.25
N ASN A 100 22.94 9.58 2.62
CA ASN A 100 21.80 9.16 1.82
C ASN A 100 20.51 9.83 2.28
N GLU A 101 19.80 10.45 1.37
CA GLU A 101 18.46 10.97 1.63
C GLU A 101 17.41 9.88 1.43
N LEU A 102 16.76 9.44 2.50
CA LEU A 102 15.83 8.33 2.53
C LEU A 102 14.40 8.79 2.79
N SER A 103 13.48 8.45 1.90
CA SER A 103 12.04 8.69 2.06
C SER A 103 11.30 7.48 2.61
N ALA A 104 11.81 6.29 2.38
CA ALA A 104 11.24 5.05 2.88
C ALA A 104 12.33 4.03 3.14
N GLY A 105 12.22 3.25 4.22
CA GLY A 105 13.24 2.26 4.51
C GLY A 105 12.96 1.35 5.70
N THR A 106 13.78 0.32 5.77
CA THR A 106 13.80 -0.68 6.83
C THR A 106 15.22 -1.12 7.13
N PHE A 107 15.53 -1.37 8.40
CA PHE A 107 16.83 -1.87 8.83
C PHE A 107 16.88 -3.41 8.95
N SER A 108 15.73 -4.05 9.06
CA SER A 108 15.60 -5.51 9.20
C SER A 108 14.40 -6.06 8.43
N GLY A 109 14.06 -5.42 7.34
CA GLY A 109 12.88 -5.75 6.56
C GLY A 109 13.14 -6.75 5.45
N GLN A 110 12.07 -7.34 4.97
CA GLN A 110 12.06 -8.35 3.92
C GLN A 110 10.96 -8.04 2.90
N GLN A 111 11.29 -8.12 1.60
CA GLN A 111 10.29 -8.17 0.53
C GLN A 111 9.32 -6.98 0.53
N PHE A 112 9.80 -5.81 0.16
CA PHE A 112 8.95 -4.63 -0.01
C PHE A 112 8.68 -4.37 -1.48
N TYR A 113 7.45 -3.95 -1.78
CA TYR A 113 7.04 -3.56 -3.11
C TYR A 113 6.53 -2.12 -3.11
N THR A 114 7.19 -1.27 -3.89
CA THR A 114 6.77 0.11 -4.13
C THR A 114 6.42 0.29 -5.60
N ARG A 115 5.20 0.72 -5.87
CA ARG A 115 4.68 0.86 -7.23
C ARG A 115 4.09 2.25 -7.46
N ASN A 116 4.41 2.83 -8.63
CA ASN A 116 3.84 4.11 -9.08
C ASN A 116 3.73 5.17 -7.97
N SER A 117 4.83 5.36 -7.27
CA SER A 117 4.92 6.31 -6.16
C SER A 117 5.98 7.35 -6.44
N LYS A 118 5.89 8.47 -5.74
CA LYS A 118 6.86 9.55 -5.80
C LYS A 118 7.54 9.71 -4.45
N LEU A 119 8.86 9.61 -4.44
CA LEU A 119 9.69 9.74 -3.26
C LEU A 119 10.59 10.97 -3.40
N LYS A 120 10.66 11.81 -2.38
CA LYS A 120 11.57 12.98 -2.36
C LYS A 120 13.03 12.52 -2.37
N GLY A 121 13.37 11.52 -1.57
CA GLY A 121 14.66 10.85 -1.52
C GLY A 121 14.60 9.46 -2.11
N ASN A 122 15.36 8.55 -1.55
CA ASN A 122 15.45 7.15 -1.92
C ASN A 122 14.56 6.25 -1.06
N ALA A 123 14.48 4.99 -1.46
CA ALA A 123 14.04 3.91 -0.60
C ALA A 123 15.14 2.86 -0.48
N TYR A 124 15.26 2.24 0.69
CA TYR A 124 16.19 1.15 0.88
C TYR A 124 15.65 0.08 1.83
N GLY A 125 16.26 -1.10 1.78
CA GLY A 125 15.98 -2.18 2.72
C GLY A 125 17.17 -3.14 2.79
N THR A 126 17.39 -3.73 3.94
CA THR A 126 18.70 -4.29 4.29
C THR A 126 18.88 -5.78 4.03
N THR A 127 17.80 -6.55 3.91
CA THR A 127 17.97 -8.00 4.04
C THR A 127 17.41 -8.85 2.92
N LEU A 128 16.38 -8.40 2.21
CA LEU A 128 15.78 -9.15 1.12
C LEU A 128 15.18 -8.23 0.06
N ASN A 129 14.65 -8.81 -0.98
CA ASN A 129 14.17 -8.18 -2.19
C ASN A 129 13.30 -6.95 -1.96
N ASN A 130 13.77 -5.83 -2.48
CA ASN A 130 12.96 -4.65 -2.69
C ASN A 130 12.62 -4.54 -4.16
N PHE A 131 11.36 -4.40 -4.47
CA PHE A 131 10.86 -4.30 -5.82
C PHE A 131 10.29 -2.89 -6.04
N PHE A 132 10.82 -2.19 -7.04
CA PHE A 132 10.39 -0.86 -7.44
C PHE A 132 9.86 -0.91 -8.85
N GLN A 133 8.65 -0.44 -9.07
CA GLN A 133 8.03 -0.41 -10.38
C GLN A 133 7.33 0.94 -10.62
N GLY A 134 7.77 1.66 -11.65
CA GLY A 134 7.21 2.96 -11.97
C GLY A 134 7.38 4.00 -10.84
N VAL A 135 8.48 3.96 -10.11
CA VAL A 135 8.72 4.86 -8.97
C VAL A 135 9.55 6.05 -9.41
N GLU A 136 9.09 7.26 -9.06
CA GLU A 136 9.88 8.48 -9.14
C GLU A 136 10.62 8.70 -7.82
N ALA A 137 11.94 8.77 -7.87
CA ALA A 137 12.78 9.06 -6.71
C ALA A 137 14.07 9.77 -7.16
N SER A 138 14.77 10.44 -6.23
CA SER A 138 15.99 11.17 -6.54
C SER A 138 17.13 10.23 -6.98
N ASN A 139 17.17 9.04 -6.43
CA ASN A 139 18.20 8.04 -6.73
C ASN A 139 17.71 6.63 -6.38
N LEU A 140 17.17 5.92 -7.33
CA LEU A 140 16.84 4.49 -7.18
C LEU A 140 17.97 3.63 -7.76
N PRO A 141 18.06 2.36 -7.33
CA PRO A 141 18.90 1.38 -8.00
C PRO A 141 18.64 1.39 -9.51
N LYS A 142 19.66 1.15 -10.31
CA LYS A 142 19.52 1.17 -11.77
C LYS A 142 18.50 0.14 -12.24
N ALA A 143 17.74 0.50 -13.27
CA ALA A 143 16.69 -0.35 -13.82
C ALA A 143 17.19 -1.68 -14.43
N ASP A 144 18.47 -1.78 -14.71
CA ASP A 144 19.13 -2.99 -15.23
C ASP A 144 19.47 -4.02 -14.13
N GLY A 145 19.08 -3.74 -12.89
CA GLY A 145 19.37 -4.62 -11.75
C GLY A 145 20.83 -4.56 -11.27
N THR A 146 21.67 -3.73 -11.89
CA THR A 146 23.02 -3.52 -11.39
C THR A 146 23.00 -2.57 -10.22
N SER A 147 23.53 -3.05 -9.12
CA SER A 147 23.96 -2.34 -7.91
C SER A 147 23.02 -1.31 -7.28
N GLY A 148 22.06 -1.80 -6.51
CA GLY A 148 21.75 -1.12 -5.27
C GLY A 148 22.94 -1.11 -4.29
N GLU A 149 24.03 -1.78 -4.60
CA GLU A 149 25.22 -1.89 -3.75
C GLU A 149 25.89 -0.53 -3.50
N GLU A 150 25.93 0.36 -4.47
CA GLU A 150 26.48 1.69 -4.25
C GLU A 150 25.65 2.55 -3.29
N LEU A 151 24.33 2.31 -3.25
CA LEU A 151 23.41 2.99 -2.33
C LEU A 151 23.40 2.34 -0.95
N LEU A 152 23.82 1.10 -0.86
CA LEU A 152 23.75 0.26 0.34
C LEU A 152 25.09 -0.30 0.75
N SER A 153 26.19 0.30 0.36
CA SER A 153 27.50 -0.12 0.83
C SER A 153 27.54 -0.17 2.36
N GLY A 154 27.67 -1.37 2.91
CA GLY A 154 27.66 -1.62 4.35
C GLY A 154 26.37 -2.24 4.89
N GLN A 155 25.33 -2.39 4.10
CA GLN A 155 24.12 -3.11 4.47
C GLN A 155 24.27 -4.58 4.02
N GLY A 156 24.06 -5.51 4.92
CA GLY A 156 24.33 -6.92 4.67
C GLY A 156 23.64 -7.46 3.40
N ALA A 157 24.40 -8.13 2.58
CA ALA A 157 23.86 -8.83 1.44
C ALA A 157 22.77 -9.81 1.87
N SER A 158 21.68 -9.84 1.12
CA SER A 158 20.61 -10.81 1.35
C SER A 158 21.14 -12.25 1.31
N ASN A 159 20.74 -13.05 2.26
CA ASN A 159 21.03 -14.49 2.28
C ASN A 159 20.16 -15.29 1.28
N TRP A 160 19.30 -14.62 0.54
CA TRP A 160 18.43 -15.26 -0.43
C TRP A 160 19.06 -15.18 -1.82
N ASN A 161 19.43 -16.33 -2.34
CA ASN A 161 20.14 -16.49 -3.60
C ASN A 161 19.26 -16.08 -4.81
N ILE A 162 19.08 -14.79 -5.01
CA ILE A 162 18.63 -14.28 -6.30
C ILE A 162 19.89 -13.82 -7.03
N PRO A 163 20.31 -14.54 -8.07
CA PRO A 163 21.51 -14.17 -8.80
C PRO A 163 21.31 -12.82 -9.50
N ALA A 164 22.22 -11.89 -9.28
CA ALA A 164 22.38 -10.76 -10.17
C ALA A 164 22.93 -11.23 -11.53
N SER A 165 22.72 -10.45 -12.57
CA SER A 165 23.22 -10.76 -13.90
C SER A 165 24.75 -10.90 -13.98
N ASP A 166 25.46 -10.36 -13.01
CA ASP A 166 26.93 -10.39 -12.84
C ASP A 166 27.41 -11.44 -11.84
N GLY A 167 26.52 -12.30 -11.33
CA GLY A 167 26.83 -13.34 -10.34
C GLY A 167 26.79 -12.89 -8.90
N GLY A 168 26.44 -11.63 -8.60
CA GLY A 168 26.17 -11.11 -7.25
C GLY A 168 24.76 -11.46 -6.75
N GLN A 169 24.45 -11.05 -5.51
CA GLN A 169 23.08 -11.15 -4.97
C GLN A 169 22.32 -9.86 -5.24
N GLN A 170 21.18 -9.97 -5.89
CA GLN A 170 20.33 -8.82 -6.18
C GLN A 170 19.36 -8.56 -5.02
N VAL A 171 19.57 -7.44 -4.32
CA VAL A 171 18.69 -6.98 -3.25
C VAL A 171 17.52 -6.14 -3.79
N PHE A 172 17.70 -5.56 -4.98
CA PHE A 172 16.73 -4.69 -5.62
C PHE A 172 16.34 -5.19 -7.01
N THR A 173 15.05 -5.01 -7.32
CA THR A 173 14.55 -5.10 -8.68
C THR A 173 13.91 -3.77 -9.02
N HIS A 174 14.31 -3.17 -10.12
CA HIS A 174 13.77 -1.92 -10.60
C HIS A 174 13.21 -2.06 -12.02
N ILE A 175 11.92 -1.76 -12.18
CA ILE A 175 11.24 -1.63 -13.45
C ILE A 175 10.87 -0.16 -13.62
N ASP A 176 11.40 0.50 -14.64
CA ASP A 176 11.28 1.96 -14.80
C ASP A 176 9.83 2.42 -14.94
N GLN A 177 9.00 1.69 -15.67
CA GLN A 177 7.60 2.03 -15.91
C GLN A 177 6.67 0.85 -15.67
N THR A 178 5.48 1.13 -15.16
CA THR A 178 4.39 0.15 -15.12
C THR A 178 3.72 0.09 -16.50
N LYS A 179 3.78 -1.08 -17.12
CA LYS A 179 3.31 -1.27 -18.49
C LYS A 179 1.82 -1.03 -18.66
N GLU A 180 1.03 -1.56 -17.75
CA GLU A 180 -0.42 -1.35 -17.69
C GLU A 180 -0.90 -1.43 -16.25
N LEU A 181 -1.81 -0.53 -15.87
CA LEU A 181 -2.21 -0.34 -14.48
C LEU A 181 -3.62 0.23 -14.41
N ALA A 182 -4.45 -0.39 -13.59
CA ALA A 182 -5.68 0.21 -13.06
C ALA A 182 -5.52 0.40 -11.55
N GLU A 183 -5.60 1.64 -11.07
CA GLU A 183 -5.60 1.89 -9.64
C GLU A 183 -6.94 1.49 -9.02
N LYS A 184 -6.90 1.12 -7.73
CA LYS A 184 -8.09 0.71 -6.98
C LYS A 184 -9.12 1.85 -6.96
N PRO A 185 -10.40 1.58 -7.32
CA PRO A 185 -11.49 2.53 -7.07
C PRO A 185 -11.64 2.86 -5.58
N PHE A 186 -12.11 4.06 -5.27
CA PHE A 186 -12.30 4.48 -3.88
C PHE A 186 -13.55 5.31 -3.68
N LEU A 187 -14.16 5.14 -2.52
CA LEU A 187 -15.29 5.95 -2.06
C LEU A 187 -14.80 7.31 -1.60
N TYR A 188 -15.53 8.35 -1.96
CA TYR A 188 -15.32 9.72 -1.47
C TYR A 188 -16.65 10.47 -1.37
N MET A 189 -16.65 11.58 -0.67
CA MET A 189 -17.77 12.51 -0.61
C MET A 189 -17.37 13.75 -1.40
N ASP A 190 -18.23 14.17 -2.32
CA ASP A 190 -17.98 15.37 -3.09
C ASP A 190 -18.34 16.67 -2.33
N ASP A 191 -18.17 17.82 -2.99
CA ASP A 191 -18.41 19.14 -2.37
C ASP A 191 -19.89 19.39 -2.06
N ASP A 192 -20.81 18.67 -2.69
CA ASP A 192 -22.25 18.72 -2.45
C ASP A 192 -22.69 17.78 -1.30
N GLY A 193 -21.76 17.01 -0.74
CA GLY A 193 -22.01 16.03 0.32
C GLY A 193 -22.52 14.69 -0.16
N GLU A 194 -22.47 14.41 -1.47
CA GLU A 194 -22.91 13.16 -2.07
C GLU A 194 -21.78 12.13 -2.11
N TYR A 195 -22.10 10.88 -1.78
CA TYR A 195 -21.13 9.78 -1.87
C TYR A 195 -21.00 9.28 -3.31
N LYS A 196 -19.75 9.22 -3.76
CA LYS A 196 -19.36 8.72 -5.08
C LYS A 196 -18.19 7.76 -4.99
N VAL A 197 -18.07 6.89 -5.97
CA VAL A 197 -16.88 6.06 -6.16
C VAL A 197 -16.11 6.61 -7.35
N PHE A 198 -14.87 7.02 -7.10
CA PHE A 198 -13.96 7.39 -8.18
C PHE A 198 -13.31 6.13 -8.74
N VAL A 199 -13.36 5.98 -10.06
CA VAL A 199 -12.79 4.85 -10.80
C VAL A 199 -11.65 5.39 -11.65
N PRO A 200 -10.38 5.19 -11.22
CA PRO A 200 -9.24 5.60 -12.03
C PRO A 200 -9.22 4.90 -13.38
N SER A 201 -8.86 5.65 -14.41
CA SER A 201 -8.69 5.08 -15.76
C SER A 201 -7.48 4.16 -15.81
N VAL A 202 -7.54 3.15 -16.69
CA VAL A 202 -6.37 2.34 -17.03
C VAL A 202 -5.27 3.23 -17.58
N GLN A 203 -4.07 3.09 -17.06
CA GLN A 203 -2.87 3.79 -17.47
C GLN A 203 -1.89 2.84 -18.15
N LYS A 204 -1.07 3.36 -19.07
CA LYS A 204 -0.07 2.57 -19.79
C LYS A 204 1.27 3.28 -19.77
N ASN A 205 2.33 2.51 -19.53
CA ASN A 205 3.72 2.97 -19.48
C ASN A 205 3.90 4.15 -18.53
N THR A 206 3.40 4.01 -17.30
CA THR A 206 3.34 5.07 -16.31
C THR A 206 4.44 5.00 -15.26
N LYS A 207 4.77 6.16 -14.73
CA LYS A 207 5.72 6.36 -13.64
C LYS A 207 5.19 7.46 -12.70
N GLY A 208 5.46 7.32 -11.41
CA GLY A 208 4.99 8.27 -10.40
C GLY A 208 3.50 8.13 -10.08
N ILE A 209 2.98 9.10 -9.34
CA ILE A 209 1.60 9.10 -8.85
C ILE A 209 0.58 9.48 -9.93
N SER A 210 -0.63 8.93 -9.80
CA SER A 210 -1.74 9.20 -10.73
C SER A 210 -2.54 10.46 -10.39
N TRP A 211 -2.34 11.07 -9.23
CA TRP A 211 -3.12 12.17 -8.65
C TRP A 211 -2.24 13.36 -8.23
N GLY A 212 -2.83 14.42 -7.70
CA GLY A 212 -2.14 15.59 -7.19
C GLY A 212 -2.49 16.87 -7.93
N GLU A 213 -1.85 17.96 -7.55
CA GLU A 213 -2.07 19.27 -8.16
C GLU A 213 -1.80 19.23 -9.67
N GLY A 214 -2.71 19.84 -10.44
CA GLY A 214 -2.63 19.87 -11.90
C GLY A 214 -3.09 18.60 -12.61
N LYS A 215 -3.55 17.58 -11.88
CA LYS A 215 -4.20 16.41 -12.45
C LYS A 215 -5.70 16.64 -12.64
N ASP A 216 -6.33 15.87 -13.54
CA ASP A 216 -7.74 15.91 -13.83
C ASP A 216 -8.62 15.65 -12.59
N ASN A 217 -9.92 15.94 -12.69
CA ASN A 217 -10.93 15.67 -11.65
C ASN A 217 -10.52 16.23 -10.27
N ASN A 218 -10.19 17.51 -10.19
CA ASN A 218 -9.78 18.20 -8.96
C ASN A 218 -8.59 17.51 -8.27
N GLY A 219 -7.63 17.03 -9.04
CA GLY A 219 -6.45 16.34 -8.52
C GLY A 219 -6.64 14.85 -8.25
N MET A 220 -7.80 14.27 -8.48
CA MET A 220 -7.99 12.82 -8.33
C MET A 220 -7.33 12.02 -9.45
N GLY A 221 -6.98 12.65 -10.56
CA GLY A 221 -6.36 12.02 -11.71
C GLY A 221 -7.36 11.67 -12.82
N ALA A 222 -6.87 11.01 -13.86
CA ALA A 222 -7.73 10.53 -14.94
C ALA A 222 -8.64 9.42 -14.44
N GLY A 223 -9.94 9.57 -14.69
CA GLY A 223 -10.95 8.62 -14.22
C GLY A 223 -12.37 9.15 -14.34
N LYS A 224 -13.31 8.45 -13.77
CA LYS A 224 -14.73 8.84 -13.70
C LYS A 224 -15.28 8.64 -12.29
N SER A 225 -16.21 9.49 -11.91
CA SER A 225 -16.99 9.35 -10.68
C SER A 225 -18.32 8.68 -10.98
N ILE A 226 -18.71 7.72 -10.16
CA ILE A 226 -19.97 6.99 -10.25
C ILE A 226 -20.73 7.26 -8.95
N SER A 227 -22.03 7.65 -9.05
CA SER A 227 -22.87 7.81 -7.86
C SER A 227 -22.98 6.51 -7.08
N LEU A 228 -23.02 6.61 -5.75
CA LEU A 228 -23.27 5.44 -4.92
C LEU A 228 -24.66 4.82 -5.17
N ASP A 229 -25.60 5.55 -5.77
CA ASP A 229 -26.91 5.03 -6.20
C ASP A 229 -26.81 3.97 -7.30
N GLU A 230 -25.68 3.93 -8.03
CA GLU A 230 -25.40 2.88 -9.02
C GLU A 230 -24.80 1.60 -8.38
N PHE A 231 -24.65 1.60 -7.06
CA PHE A 231 -24.16 0.46 -6.30
C PHE A 231 -25.30 -0.17 -5.49
N TYR A 232 -25.25 -1.47 -5.36
CA TYR A 232 -25.92 -2.17 -4.28
C TYR A 232 -25.00 -2.10 -3.04
N VAL A 233 -25.45 -1.41 -2.01
CA VAL A 233 -24.73 -1.28 -0.74
C VAL A 233 -25.06 -2.48 0.13
N ALA A 234 -24.27 -3.53 0.00
CA ALA A 234 -24.47 -4.78 0.70
C ALA A 234 -24.18 -4.65 2.21
N LYS A 235 -25.00 -5.30 3.00
CA LYS A 235 -24.87 -5.41 4.47
C LYS A 235 -24.61 -6.88 4.84
N PRO A 236 -23.94 -7.16 5.98
CA PRO A 236 -23.68 -8.53 6.41
C PRO A 236 -24.92 -9.40 6.59
N THR A 237 -26.11 -8.79 6.69
CA THR A 237 -27.41 -9.48 6.76
C THR A 237 -27.98 -9.89 5.41
N ASP A 238 -27.43 -9.37 4.31
CA ASP A 238 -27.93 -9.64 2.98
C ASP A 238 -27.45 -11.02 2.50
N SER A 239 -28.29 -11.70 1.74
CA SER A 239 -27.94 -13.00 1.18
C SER A 239 -27.07 -12.86 -0.09
N ALA A 240 -26.33 -13.92 -0.42
CA ALA A 240 -25.62 -13.98 -1.72
C ALA A 240 -26.61 -13.90 -2.90
N SER A 241 -27.85 -14.40 -2.73
CA SER A 241 -28.93 -14.27 -3.72
C SER A 241 -29.32 -12.82 -3.97
N ASP A 242 -29.44 -11.98 -2.94
CA ASP A 242 -29.76 -10.56 -3.09
C ASP A 242 -28.61 -9.82 -3.83
N ILE A 243 -27.37 -10.17 -3.51
CA ILE A 243 -26.18 -9.62 -4.17
C ILE A 243 -26.15 -10.05 -5.63
N ASN A 244 -26.37 -11.33 -5.93
CA ASN A 244 -26.43 -11.85 -7.30
C ASN A 244 -27.53 -11.17 -8.12
N LYS A 245 -28.70 -10.98 -7.53
CA LYS A 245 -29.80 -10.24 -8.17
C LYS A 245 -29.39 -8.83 -8.54
N ALA A 246 -28.73 -8.11 -7.63
CA ALA A 246 -28.26 -6.75 -7.90
C ALA A 246 -27.20 -6.72 -9.03
N LEU A 247 -26.31 -7.71 -9.07
CA LEU A 247 -25.33 -7.89 -10.15
C LEU A 247 -26.00 -8.17 -11.50
N ASP A 248 -27.01 -9.04 -11.52
CA ASP A 248 -27.79 -9.36 -12.73
C ASP A 248 -28.60 -8.13 -13.23
N GLU A 249 -29.03 -7.25 -12.34
CA GLU A 249 -29.63 -5.94 -12.66
C GLU A 249 -28.59 -4.92 -13.14
N GLY A 250 -27.32 -5.25 -13.14
CA GLY A 250 -26.22 -4.41 -13.62
C GLY A 250 -25.69 -3.39 -12.62
N LYS A 251 -26.02 -3.55 -11.33
CA LYS A 251 -25.46 -2.73 -10.25
C LYS A 251 -24.00 -3.11 -9.97
N ASN A 252 -23.21 -2.14 -9.53
CA ASN A 252 -21.95 -2.37 -8.84
C ASN A 252 -22.23 -2.79 -7.39
N ILE A 253 -21.24 -3.37 -6.73
CA ILE A 253 -21.39 -3.80 -5.33
C ILE A 253 -20.43 -3.03 -4.43
N TYR A 254 -20.99 -2.50 -3.35
CA TYR A 254 -20.21 -1.94 -2.25
C TYR A 254 -20.51 -2.71 -0.97
N PHE A 255 -19.54 -3.49 -0.50
CA PHE A 255 -19.65 -4.23 0.75
C PHE A 255 -19.32 -3.34 1.94
N THR A 256 -20.25 -3.17 2.85
CA THR A 256 -19.98 -2.52 4.15
C THR A 256 -19.13 -3.44 5.05
N PRO A 257 -18.44 -2.90 6.07
CA PRO A 257 -17.63 -3.72 6.98
C PRO A 257 -18.46 -4.83 7.65
N GLY A 258 -17.91 -6.03 7.69
CA GLY A 258 -18.50 -7.17 8.37
C GLY A 258 -18.23 -8.51 7.71
N THR A 259 -18.80 -9.56 8.27
CA THR A 259 -18.70 -10.94 7.78
C THR A 259 -19.99 -11.32 7.06
N TYR A 260 -19.86 -11.73 5.80
CA TYR A 260 -20.93 -12.16 4.92
C TYR A 260 -20.89 -13.68 4.78
N HIS A 261 -21.99 -14.34 5.03
CA HIS A 261 -22.14 -15.78 4.88
C HIS A 261 -22.81 -16.10 3.55
N ALA A 262 -22.03 -16.57 2.58
CA ALA A 262 -22.50 -16.86 1.23
C ALA A 262 -22.92 -18.34 1.12
N LYS A 263 -24.24 -18.59 1.07
CA LYS A 263 -24.81 -19.93 0.85
C LYS A 263 -24.80 -20.37 -0.61
N GLU A 264 -24.48 -19.47 -1.50
CA GLU A 264 -24.24 -19.70 -2.93
C GLU A 264 -23.13 -18.76 -3.41
N THR A 265 -22.47 -19.11 -4.48
CA THR A 265 -21.40 -18.29 -5.07
C THR A 265 -21.95 -16.96 -5.59
N ILE A 266 -21.23 -15.88 -5.32
CA ILE A 266 -21.49 -14.56 -5.90
C ILE A 266 -20.88 -14.53 -7.30
N HIS A 267 -21.68 -14.24 -8.34
CA HIS A 267 -21.25 -14.27 -9.74
C HIS A 267 -21.13 -12.86 -10.33
N VAL A 268 -19.91 -12.45 -10.66
CA VAL A 268 -19.64 -11.19 -11.37
C VAL A 268 -19.44 -11.49 -12.85
N LYS A 269 -20.50 -11.35 -13.64
CA LYS A 269 -20.56 -11.78 -15.06
C LYS A 269 -20.31 -10.63 -16.05
N LYS A 270 -20.50 -9.39 -15.62
CA LYS A 270 -20.43 -8.24 -16.51
C LYS A 270 -19.06 -7.57 -16.40
N ALA A 271 -18.41 -7.34 -17.53
CA ALA A 271 -17.18 -6.56 -17.60
C ALA A 271 -17.37 -5.17 -16.97
N ASP A 272 -16.31 -4.63 -16.41
CA ASP A 272 -16.26 -3.32 -15.73
C ASP A 272 -17.16 -3.18 -14.50
N THR A 273 -17.70 -4.27 -13.98
CA THR A 273 -18.40 -4.26 -12.69
C THR A 273 -17.43 -3.96 -11.55
N ILE A 274 -17.77 -2.98 -10.73
CA ILE A 274 -16.98 -2.62 -9.56
C ILE A 274 -17.46 -3.42 -8.36
N VAL A 275 -16.54 -4.15 -7.73
CA VAL A 275 -16.77 -4.81 -6.45
C VAL A 275 -15.80 -4.20 -5.44
N LEU A 276 -16.32 -3.41 -4.54
CA LEU A 276 -15.55 -2.66 -3.56
C LEU A 276 -15.97 -3.03 -2.15
N GLY A 277 -15.01 -3.37 -1.29
CA GLY A 277 -15.23 -3.57 0.13
C GLY A 277 -14.57 -2.47 0.95
N SER A 278 -15.20 -2.06 2.03
CA SER A 278 -14.64 -1.12 2.98
C SER A 278 -14.32 -1.78 4.32
N GLY A 279 -13.24 -1.33 4.93
CA GLY A 279 -12.80 -1.86 6.22
C GLY A 279 -12.47 -3.35 6.19
N MET A 280 -12.89 -4.06 7.23
CA MET A 280 -12.69 -5.51 7.37
C MET A 280 -13.89 -6.27 6.82
N THR A 281 -14.03 -6.32 5.51
CA THR A 281 -15.06 -7.12 4.83
C THR A 281 -14.53 -8.53 4.57
N SER A 282 -15.24 -9.53 5.04
CA SER A 282 -14.94 -10.94 4.81
C SER A 282 -16.15 -11.65 4.22
N ILE A 283 -15.96 -12.48 3.19
CA ILE A 283 -17.00 -13.32 2.61
C ILE A 283 -16.63 -14.78 2.90
N ILE A 284 -17.48 -15.47 3.62
CA ILE A 284 -17.30 -16.89 3.99
C ILE A 284 -18.26 -17.71 3.14
N PRO A 285 -17.77 -18.64 2.30
CA PRO A 285 -18.63 -19.56 1.58
C PRO A 285 -19.16 -20.65 2.54
N ASP A 286 -20.48 -20.78 2.61
CA ASP A 286 -21.15 -21.80 3.43
C ASP A 286 -21.60 -23.03 2.58
N ASN A 287 -21.19 -23.06 1.31
CA ASN A 287 -21.64 -24.05 0.31
C ASN A 287 -20.51 -24.95 -0.22
N ASP A 288 -19.35 -24.96 0.45
CA ASP A 288 -18.16 -25.72 0.02
C ASP A 288 -17.67 -25.37 -1.42
N ASP A 289 -18.01 -24.19 -1.94
CA ASP A 289 -17.63 -23.70 -3.26
C ASP A 289 -16.96 -22.33 -3.16
N ALA A 290 -16.59 -21.72 -4.28
CA ALA A 290 -16.01 -20.39 -4.30
C ALA A 290 -16.96 -19.33 -3.70
N ALA A 291 -16.44 -18.45 -2.85
CA ALA A 291 -17.22 -17.32 -2.32
C ALA A 291 -17.68 -16.37 -3.43
N MET A 292 -16.82 -16.16 -4.42
CA MET A 292 -17.09 -15.28 -5.58
C MET A 292 -16.41 -15.84 -6.83
N LEU A 293 -17.10 -15.78 -7.95
CA LEU A 293 -16.58 -16.10 -9.28
C LEU A 293 -16.69 -14.86 -10.15
N VAL A 294 -15.61 -14.57 -10.89
CA VAL A 294 -15.54 -13.48 -11.87
C VAL A 294 -15.32 -14.11 -13.24
N ASP A 295 -16.26 -13.92 -14.16
CA ASP A 295 -16.24 -14.48 -15.51
C ASP A 295 -15.43 -13.60 -16.46
#